data_c9d19596da54dc00bbfefbd2c3e679b1
#
_entry.id   c9d19596da54dc00bbfefbd2c3e679b1
#
_cell.length_a   1.000
_cell.length_b   1.000
_cell.length_c   1.000
_cell.angle_alpha   90.00
_cell.angle_beta   90.00
_cell.angle_gamma   90.00
#
_symmetry.space_group_name_H-M   'P 1'
#
loop_
_entity.id
_entity.type
_entity.pdbx_description
1 polymer ?
#
loop_
_entity_poly.entity_id
_entity_poly.type
_entity_poly.pdbx_seq_one_letter_code
_entity_poly.pdbx_strand_id
1 'polypeptide(L)'
;MQYNVSDMYLEMGISEKVFEAGKKMEEELKGRFRRFDDIAEYNQLKVVNAMQKNRVNAECFHYADGYGYNDPGRDLLEQVYADTFHTEAALVRPQITCGTHALALALMSNLRPGDELLSPVGKPYDTLEEVIGIRPSVGS
;
A
#
# COMPACT_ATOMS: atom_id res chain seq x y z
N MET A 1 -8.57 37.33 -19.78
CA MET A 1 -8.23 36.19 -20.65
C MET A 1 -9.03 35.00 -20.14
N GLN A 2 -9.90 34.47 -20.99
CA GLN A 2 -10.64 33.24 -20.62
C GLN A 2 -9.76 32.08 -21.09
N TYR A 3 -9.22 31.32 -20.13
CA TYR A 3 -8.42 30.14 -20.43
C TYR A 3 -9.34 29.04 -20.97
N ASN A 4 -9.08 28.62 -22.23
CA ASN A 4 -9.82 27.54 -22.85
C ASN A 4 -8.95 26.26 -22.80
N VAL A 5 -9.39 25.30 -22.01
CA VAL A 5 -8.65 24.04 -21.81
C VAL A 5 -8.57 23.22 -23.10
N SER A 6 -9.61 23.26 -23.95
CA SER A 6 -9.61 22.54 -25.24
C SER A 6 -8.53 23.05 -26.18
N ASP A 7 -8.30 24.37 -26.21
CA ASP A 7 -7.28 24.97 -27.08
C ASP A 7 -5.87 24.51 -26.67
N MET A 8 -5.62 24.39 -25.37
CA MET A 8 -4.35 23.84 -24.86
C MET A 8 -4.12 22.40 -25.31
N TYR A 9 -5.15 21.55 -25.27
CA TYR A 9 -5.01 20.17 -25.76
C TYR A 9 -4.73 20.10 -27.26
N LEU A 10 -5.35 21.00 -28.07
CA LEU A 10 -5.10 21.10 -29.49
C LEU A 10 -3.67 21.57 -29.78
N GLU A 11 -3.16 22.57 -29.05
CA GLU A 11 -1.76 23.01 -29.14
C GLU A 11 -0.76 21.91 -28.79
N MET A 12 -1.11 21.02 -27.87
CA MET A 12 -0.32 19.83 -27.51
C MET A 12 -0.40 18.69 -28.55
N GLY A 13 -1.15 18.89 -29.64
CA GLY A 13 -1.30 17.90 -30.73
C GLY A 13 -2.39 16.86 -30.49
N ILE A 14 -3.23 17.03 -29.48
CA ILE A 14 -4.39 16.15 -29.23
C ILE A 14 -5.54 16.64 -30.10
N SER A 15 -6.03 15.78 -31.00
CA SER A 15 -7.13 16.15 -31.87
C SER A 15 -8.44 16.37 -31.09
N GLU A 16 -9.28 17.27 -31.60
CA GLU A 16 -10.61 17.55 -31.03
C GLU A 16 -11.42 16.26 -30.80
N LYS A 17 -11.39 15.35 -31.78
CA LYS A 17 -12.09 14.06 -31.69
C LYS A 17 -11.63 13.22 -30.45
N VAL A 18 -10.34 13.23 -30.16
CA VAL A 18 -9.80 12.52 -28.99
C VAL A 18 -10.17 13.23 -27.70
N PHE A 19 -10.10 14.57 -27.70
CA PHE A 19 -10.52 15.38 -26.55
C PHE A 19 -12.01 15.14 -26.20
N GLU A 20 -12.91 15.22 -27.19
CA GLU A 20 -14.34 14.99 -26.99
C GLU A 20 -14.64 13.55 -26.53
N ALA A 21 -13.94 12.55 -27.10
CA ALA A 21 -14.07 11.18 -26.64
C ALA A 21 -13.64 11.02 -25.16
N GLY A 22 -12.54 11.69 -24.76
CA GLY A 22 -12.10 11.74 -23.37
C GLY A 22 -13.15 12.34 -22.44
N LYS A 23 -13.69 13.49 -22.80
CA LYS A 23 -14.76 14.18 -22.05
C LYS A 23 -16.01 13.31 -21.87
N LYS A 24 -16.43 12.64 -22.93
CA LYS A 24 -17.54 11.69 -22.86
C LYS A 24 -17.29 10.55 -21.90
N MET A 25 -16.07 9.96 -21.94
CA MET A 25 -15.68 8.87 -21.01
C MET A 25 -15.62 9.36 -19.56
N GLU A 26 -15.10 10.54 -19.30
CA GLU A 26 -15.09 11.14 -17.96
C GLU A 26 -16.51 11.24 -17.39
N GLU A 27 -17.47 11.74 -18.19
CA GLU A 27 -18.84 11.89 -17.74
C GLU A 27 -19.53 10.52 -17.51
N GLU A 28 -19.30 9.53 -18.39
CA GLU A 28 -19.82 8.17 -18.23
C GLU A 28 -19.26 7.47 -16.99
N LEU A 29 -18.00 7.76 -16.62
CA LEU A 29 -17.32 7.16 -15.48
C LEU A 29 -17.48 7.95 -14.17
N LYS A 30 -18.06 9.11 -14.20
CA LYS A 30 -18.19 10.04 -13.06
C LYS A 30 -18.75 9.38 -11.79
N GLY A 31 -19.77 8.52 -11.96
CA GLY A 31 -20.34 7.78 -10.84
C GLY A 31 -19.37 6.76 -10.21
N ARG A 32 -18.47 6.17 -11.03
CA ARG A 32 -17.43 5.27 -10.53
C ARG A 32 -16.33 6.05 -9.81
N PHE A 33 -15.90 7.16 -10.36
CA PHE A 33 -14.87 8.02 -9.74
C PHE A 33 -15.35 8.53 -8.40
N ARG A 34 -16.59 9.03 -8.30
CA ARG A 34 -17.17 9.45 -7.03
C ARG A 34 -17.12 8.36 -5.97
N ARG A 35 -17.44 7.12 -6.34
CA ARG A 35 -17.33 6.00 -5.40
C ARG A 35 -15.90 5.74 -4.94
N PHE A 36 -14.91 5.91 -5.83
CA PHE A 36 -13.50 5.81 -5.44
C PHE A 36 -13.06 6.95 -4.53
N ASP A 37 -13.55 8.17 -4.80
CA ASP A 37 -13.30 9.34 -3.95
C ASP A 37 -13.85 9.14 -2.54
N ASP A 38 -15.09 8.64 -2.41
CA ASP A 38 -15.70 8.32 -1.11
C ASP A 38 -14.88 7.27 -0.33
N ILE A 39 -14.40 6.23 -1.02
CA ILE A 39 -13.53 5.19 -0.42
C ILE A 39 -12.17 5.77 -0.01
N ALA A 40 -11.60 6.60 -0.86
CA ALA A 40 -10.31 7.24 -0.60
C ALA A 40 -10.40 8.19 0.60
N GLU A 41 -11.42 9.03 0.65
CA GLU A 41 -11.69 9.94 1.78
C GLU A 41 -11.83 9.16 3.09
N TYR A 42 -12.66 8.13 3.13
CA TYR A 42 -12.83 7.29 4.32
C TYR A 42 -11.50 6.69 4.80
N ASN A 43 -10.72 6.11 3.89
CA ASN A 43 -9.44 5.49 4.25
C ASN A 43 -8.40 6.52 4.69
N GLN A 44 -8.37 7.69 4.05
CA GLN A 44 -7.47 8.77 4.45
C GLN A 44 -7.81 9.28 5.85
N LEU A 45 -9.10 9.51 6.14
CA LEU A 45 -9.55 9.93 7.46
C LEU A 45 -9.23 8.88 8.54
N LYS A 46 -9.35 7.59 8.21
CA LYS A 46 -8.98 6.50 9.11
C LYS A 46 -7.50 6.57 9.50
N VAL A 47 -6.60 6.79 8.53
CA VAL A 47 -5.16 6.94 8.79
C VAL A 47 -4.86 8.21 9.60
N VAL A 48 -5.45 9.35 9.21
CA VAL A 48 -5.26 10.63 9.93
C VAL A 48 -5.75 10.50 11.38
N ASN A 49 -6.89 9.86 11.61
CA ASN A 49 -7.39 9.62 12.96
C ASN A 49 -6.45 8.75 13.79
N ALA A 50 -5.89 7.68 13.19
CA ALA A 50 -4.89 6.85 13.86
C ALA A 50 -3.63 7.65 14.23
N MET A 51 -3.14 8.51 13.32
CA MET A 51 -2.01 9.41 13.60
C MET A 51 -2.32 10.39 14.73
N GLN A 52 -3.50 11.00 14.74
CA GLN A 52 -3.92 11.92 15.81
C GLN A 52 -4.05 11.23 17.17
N LYS A 53 -4.68 10.06 17.19
CA LYS A 53 -4.84 9.22 18.39
C LYS A 53 -3.48 8.90 19.01
N ASN A 54 -2.50 8.56 18.18
CA ASN A 54 -1.14 8.22 18.58
C ASN A 54 -0.22 9.46 18.73
N ARG A 55 -0.75 10.68 18.58
CA ARG A 55 -0.01 11.94 18.75
C ARG A 55 1.25 12.04 17.90
N VAL A 56 1.17 11.58 16.65
CA VAL A 56 2.29 11.71 15.70
C VAL A 56 2.70 13.18 15.56
N ASN A 57 3.97 13.48 15.73
CA ASN A 57 4.53 14.82 15.70
C ASN A 57 5.95 14.82 15.13
N ALA A 58 6.61 15.96 15.05
CA ALA A 58 7.93 16.11 14.45
C ALA A 58 9.03 15.26 15.13
N GLU A 59 8.92 15.00 16.43
CA GLU A 59 9.87 14.17 17.17
C GLU A 59 9.94 12.73 16.67
N CYS A 60 8.84 12.23 16.08
CA CYS A 60 8.78 10.88 15.50
C CYS A 60 9.69 10.70 14.28
N PHE A 61 10.16 11.78 13.68
CA PHE A 61 11.01 11.79 12.46
C PHE A 61 12.47 12.08 12.75
N HIS A 62 12.87 12.12 14.03
CA HIS A 62 14.27 12.28 14.39
C HIS A 62 15.07 11.02 14.01
N TYR A 63 16.38 11.24 13.87
CA TYR A 63 17.31 10.15 13.56
C TYR A 63 17.26 9.05 14.63
N ALA A 64 17.23 7.81 14.16
CA ALA A 64 17.35 6.61 14.97
C ALA A 64 18.52 5.76 14.46
N ASP A 65 19.24 5.11 15.36
CA ASP A 65 20.40 4.28 15.02
C ASP A 65 20.05 2.98 14.28
N GLY A 66 18.78 2.62 14.26
CA GLY A 66 18.28 1.43 13.55
C GLY A 66 18.37 0.13 14.35
N TYR A 67 18.95 0.14 15.54
CA TYR A 67 19.05 -1.06 16.38
C TYR A 67 17.78 -1.39 17.18
N GLY A 68 16.77 -0.55 17.12
CA GLY A 68 15.47 -0.76 17.79
C GLY A 68 15.49 -0.42 19.28
N TYR A 69 16.55 0.19 19.77
CA TYR A 69 16.62 0.72 21.12
C TYR A 69 16.19 2.18 21.13
N ASN A 70 15.17 2.46 21.96
CA ASN A 70 14.69 3.83 22.18
C ASN A 70 14.36 4.58 20.87
N ASP A 71 13.56 3.93 20.03
CA ASP A 71 13.11 4.47 18.74
C ASP A 71 11.59 4.74 18.77
N PRO A 72 11.18 5.85 19.41
CA PRO A 72 9.77 6.14 19.61
C PRO A 72 9.01 6.36 18.29
N GLY A 73 9.68 6.82 17.24
CA GLY A 73 9.07 7.00 15.92
C GLY A 73 8.62 5.70 15.30
N ARG A 74 9.44 4.64 15.39
CA ARG A 74 9.10 3.31 14.88
C ARG A 74 8.00 2.63 15.69
N ASP A 75 8.10 2.70 17.00
CA ASP A 75 7.10 2.11 17.89
C ASP A 75 5.73 2.78 17.68
N LEU A 76 5.73 4.10 17.48
CA LEU A 76 4.52 4.85 17.20
C LEU A 76 3.94 4.51 15.82
N LEU A 77 4.79 4.30 14.81
CA LEU A 77 4.37 3.89 13.47
C LEU A 77 3.63 2.54 13.53
N GLU A 78 4.14 1.58 14.29
CA GLU A 78 3.50 0.27 14.48
C GLU A 78 2.13 0.40 15.14
N GLN A 79 1.96 1.31 16.12
CA GLN A 79 0.66 1.61 16.72
C GLN A 79 -0.31 2.24 15.73
N VAL A 80 0.17 3.19 14.89
CA VAL A 80 -0.65 3.78 13.81
C VAL A 80 -1.13 2.71 12.83
N TYR A 81 -0.27 1.77 12.45
CA TYR A 81 -0.66 0.65 11.61
C TYR A 81 -1.68 -0.25 12.29
N ALA A 82 -1.44 -0.64 13.53
CA ALA A 82 -2.36 -1.47 14.30
C ALA A 82 -3.75 -0.82 14.39
N ASP A 83 -3.84 0.46 14.74
CA ASP A 83 -5.10 1.21 14.80
C ASP A 83 -5.76 1.33 13.41
N THR A 84 -4.98 1.58 12.35
CA THR A 84 -5.49 1.73 10.99
C THR A 84 -6.11 0.43 10.46
N PHE A 85 -5.50 -0.70 10.74
CA PHE A 85 -5.94 -2.01 10.26
C PHE A 85 -6.77 -2.79 11.28
N HIS A 86 -7.04 -2.20 12.46
CA HIS A 86 -7.80 -2.82 13.55
C HIS A 86 -7.20 -4.16 13.99
N THR A 87 -5.88 -4.21 14.09
CA THR A 87 -5.13 -5.36 14.58
C THR A 87 -4.62 -5.12 15.99
N GLU A 88 -4.33 -6.19 16.72
CA GLU A 88 -3.77 -6.11 18.07
C GLU A 88 -2.37 -5.48 18.08
N ALA A 89 -1.56 -5.80 17.06
CA ALA A 89 -0.23 -5.27 16.87
C ALA A 89 0.13 -5.20 15.38
N ALA A 90 1.18 -4.47 15.06
CA ALA A 90 1.78 -4.44 13.73
C ALA A 90 3.31 -4.49 13.85
N LEU A 91 3.97 -5.04 12.85
CA LEU A 91 5.42 -5.03 12.72
C LEU A 91 5.79 -4.27 11.45
N VAL A 92 6.30 -3.06 11.61
CA VAL A 92 6.66 -2.15 10.51
C VAL A 92 8.11 -1.73 10.67
N ARG A 93 9.01 -2.45 10.03
CA ARG A 93 10.46 -2.25 10.18
C ARG A 93 11.16 -2.19 8.82
N PRO A 94 12.18 -1.34 8.63
CA PRO A 94 12.93 -1.26 7.37
C PRO A 94 13.72 -2.54 7.07
N GLN A 95 13.95 -3.40 8.05
CA GLN A 95 14.53 -4.73 7.88
C GLN A 95 13.60 -5.67 7.11
N ILE A 96 12.30 -5.40 7.07
CA ILE A 96 11.34 -6.07 6.17
C ILE A 96 11.40 -5.34 4.83
N THR A 97 12.30 -5.78 3.96
CA THR A 97 12.76 -5.02 2.80
C THR A 97 11.79 -4.97 1.62
N CYS A 98 10.85 -5.90 1.55
CA CYS A 98 9.87 -5.97 0.44
C CYS A 98 8.66 -6.81 0.82
N GLY A 99 7.63 -6.80 -0.06
CA GLY A 99 6.39 -7.56 0.15
C GLY A 99 6.62 -9.07 0.25
N THR A 100 7.50 -9.63 -0.57
CA THR A 100 7.86 -11.06 -0.49
C THR A 100 8.46 -11.41 0.86
N HIS A 101 9.33 -10.56 1.40
CA HIS A 101 9.92 -10.76 2.74
C HIS A 101 8.84 -10.70 3.84
N ALA A 102 7.91 -9.74 3.75
CA ALA A 102 6.78 -9.66 4.70
C ALA A 102 5.91 -10.92 4.67
N LEU A 103 5.57 -11.41 3.47
CA LEU A 103 4.80 -12.65 3.30
C LEU A 103 5.57 -13.89 3.79
N ALA A 104 6.87 -13.96 3.51
CA ALA A 104 7.73 -15.03 4.01
C ALA A 104 7.76 -15.06 5.54
N LEU A 105 7.92 -13.92 6.20
CA LEU A 105 7.87 -13.80 7.66
C LEU A 105 6.51 -14.26 8.23
N ALA A 106 5.40 -13.85 7.60
CA ALA A 106 4.06 -14.25 8.00
C ALA A 106 3.85 -15.77 7.89
N LEU A 107 4.37 -16.39 6.82
CA LEU A 107 4.31 -17.85 6.66
C LEU A 107 5.20 -18.57 7.68
N MET A 108 6.46 -18.15 7.82
CA MET A 108 7.42 -18.77 8.73
C MET A 108 7.04 -18.65 10.22
N SER A 109 6.30 -17.61 10.58
CA SER A 109 5.81 -17.44 11.96
C SER A 109 4.70 -18.42 12.31
N ASN A 110 3.95 -18.92 11.32
CA ASN A 110 2.78 -19.77 11.51
C ASN A 110 2.99 -21.23 11.08
N LEU A 111 3.94 -21.49 10.19
CA LEU A 111 4.16 -22.80 9.57
C LEU A 111 5.57 -23.34 9.87
N ARG A 112 5.69 -24.67 9.87
CA ARG A 112 6.95 -25.40 9.97
C ARG A 112 7.17 -26.25 8.72
N PRO A 113 8.41 -26.60 8.37
CA PRO A 113 8.67 -27.56 7.29
C PRO A 113 7.85 -28.85 7.49
N GLY A 114 7.04 -29.20 6.48
CA GLY A 114 6.12 -30.33 6.52
C GLY A 114 4.67 -29.98 6.81
N ASP A 115 4.37 -28.77 7.23
CA ASP A 115 2.98 -28.30 7.36
C ASP A 115 2.32 -28.09 5.98
N GLU A 116 1.00 -28.23 5.93
CA GLU A 116 0.23 -28.06 4.72
C GLU A 116 -0.22 -26.60 4.54
N LEU A 117 0.03 -26.03 3.35
CA LEU A 117 -0.46 -24.73 2.94
C LEU A 117 -1.49 -24.88 1.81
N LEU A 118 -2.75 -24.58 2.10
CA LEU A 118 -3.83 -24.63 1.12
C LEU A 118 -4.04 -23.27 0.44
N SER A 119 -3.95 -23.26 -0.90
CA SER A 119 -4.25 -22.08 -1.73
C SER A 119 -5.47 -22.35 -2.62
N PRO A 120 -6.70 -22.11 -2.13
CA PRO A 120 -7.93 -22.53 -2.80
C PRO A 120 -8.27 -21.73 -4.07
N VAL A 121 -7.68 -20.55 -4.24
CA VAL A 121 -7.94 -19.66 -5.38
C VAL A 121 -6.91 -19.76 -6.49
N GLY A 122 -5.94 -20.66 -6.36
CA GLY A 122 -4.89 -20.89 -7.36
C GLY A 122 -3.48 -20.83 -6.79
N LYS A 123 -2.51 -20.93 -7.68
CA LYS A 123 -1.08 -20.92 -7.32
C LYS A 123 -0.70 -19.60 -6.65
N PRO A 124 0.06 -19.60 -5.55
CA PRO A 124 0.60 -18.39 -4.95
C PRO A 124 1.47 -17.59 -5.92
N TYR A 125 1.71 -16.31 -5.59
CA TYR A 125 2.55 -15.43 -6.38
C TYR A 125 3.96 -16.04 -6.58
N ASP A 126 4.54 -15.90 -7.75
CA ASP A 126 5.74 -16.59 -8.18
C ASP A 126 6.96 -16.39 -7.27
N THR A 127 7.13 -15.21 -6.69
CA THR A 127 8.21 -14.93 -5.73
C THR A 127 8.09 -15.72 -4.41
N LEU A 128 6.93 -16.30 -4.12
CA LEU A 128 6.73 -17.17 -2.96
C LEU A 128 7.05 -18.63 -3.24
N GLU A 129 7.24 -19.04 -4.49
CA GLU A 129 7.48 -20.43 -4.85
C GLU A 129 8.71 -21.02 -4.17
N GLU A 130 9.78 -20.23 -4.04
CA GLU A 130 11.00 -20.63 -3.34
C GLU A 130 10.79 -20.67 -1.82
N VAL A 131 10.03 -19.71 -1.28
CA VAL A 131 9.73 -19.61 0.16
C VAL A 131 8.94 -20.81 0.66
N ILE A 132 7.96 -21.28 -0.14
CA ILE A 132 7.08 -22.41 0.22
C ILE A 132 7.56 -23.76 -0.34
N GLY A 133 8.71 -23.78 -1.01
CA GLY A 133 9.36 -25.01 -1.45
C GLY A 133 8.78 -25.65 -2.72
N ILE A 134 7.95 -24.93 -3.50
CA ILE A 134 7.46 -25.42 -4.83
C ILE A 134 8.60 -25.42 -5.84
N ARG A 135 9.53 -24.48 -5.74
CA ARG A 135 10.70 -24.35 -6.60
C ARG A 135 11.96 -24.33 -5.75
N PRO A 136 13.04 -25.05 -6.18
CA PRO A 136 14.32 -24.98 -5.47
C PRO A 136 14.87 -23.55 -5.46
N SER A 137 15.40 -23.12 -4.32
CA SER A 137 16.12 -21.86 -4.22
C SER A 137 17.51 -21.97 -4.84
N VAL A 138 17.96 -20.93 -5.53
CA VAL A 138 19.33 -20.90 -6.09
C VAL A 138 20.32 -20.75 -4.96
N GLY A 139 21.08 -21.81 -4.65
CA GLY A 139 22.10 -21.81 -3.60
C GLY A 139 21.70 -22.47 -2.29
N SER A 140 20.55 -23.16 -2.23
CA SER A 140 20.18 -24.05 -1.11
C SER A 140 20.52 -25.49 -1.39
#